data_d584c2dba303adc9e9dabdec90eefa6d
#
_entry.id   d584c2dba303adc9e9dabdec90eefa6d
#
_cell.length_a   1.000
_cell.length_b   1.000
_cell.length_c   1.000
_cell.angle_alpha   90.00
_cell.angle_beta   90.00
_cell.angle_gamma   90.00
#
_symmetry.space_group_name_H-M   'P 1'
#
loop_
_entity.id
_entity.type
_entity.pdbx_description
1 polymer ?
#
loop_
_entity_poly.entity_id
_entity_poly.type
_entity_poly.pdbx_seq_one_letter_code
_entity_poly.pdbx_strand_id
1 'polypeptide(L)'
;MFNLIVKVSTEENAFLESVRAAMEESFGEDQRRIDHALQVSLYARELLSYIDADPVQTLAAAYLHDIGIPEAERVHGSSAGNFQELEGPPIAAEILAKLNTEAVLASSIVKIVGNHHSSGAIDSTEFRIIWDADALVNFATVLPGKSEAQIESILQGHMVTEAGYRMARNIFLKDTESHKQCLTGHRPAILP
;
A
#
# COMPACT_ATOMS: atom_id res chain seq x y z
N MET A 1 -19.54 10.60 6.16
CA MET A 1 -18.44 10.58 5.20
C MET A 1 -18.95 9.86 3.96
N PHE A 2 -19.01 10.52 2.80
CA PHE A 2 -19.50 9.88 1.59
C PHE A 2 -18.42 8.90 1.11
N ASN A 3 -18.78 7.64 1.00
CA ASN A 3 -17.91 6.62 0.43
C ASN A 3 -18.00 6.74 -1.09
N LEU A 4 -16.90 7.09 -1.76
CA LEU A 4 -16.83 7.16 -3.22
C LEU A 4 -16.88 5.72 -3.77
N ILE A 5 -17.74 5.47 -4.74
CA ILE A 5 -17.71 4.19 -5.44
C ILE A 5 -16.51 4.22 -6.39
N VAL A 6 -15.49 3.43 -6.11
CA VAL A 6 -14.36 3.24 -7.03
C VAL A 6 -14.88 2.54 -8.27
N LYS A 7 -15.10 3.32 -9.33
CA LYS A 7 -15.59 2.81 -10.62
C LYS A 7 -14.39 2.56 -11.52
N VAL A 8 -14.21 1.31 -11.90
CA VAL A 8 -13.24 0.86 -12.89
C VAL A 8 -14.03 0.12 -13.96
N SER A 9 -13.85 0.47 -15.23
CA SER A 9 -14.52 -0.18 -16.36
C SER A 9 -14.04 -1.64 -16.52
N THR A 10 -14.74 -2.42 -17.34
CA THR A 10 -14.32 -3.80 -17.65
C THR A 10 -12.93 -3.83 -18.32
N GLU A 11 -12.63 -2.88 -19.20
CA GLU A 11 -11.35 -2.78 -19.89
C GLU A 11 -10.22 -2.39 -18.93
N GLU A 12 -10.46 -1.43 -18.05
CA GLU A 12 -9.51 -1.03 -17.01
C GLU A 12 -9.25 -2.16 -15.99
N ASN A 13 -10.27 -2.93 -15.62
CA ASN A 13 -10.09 -4.12 -14.79
C ASN A 13 -9.22 -5.18 -15.48
N ALA A 14 -9.44 -5.44 -16.79
CA ALA A 14 -8.63 -6.38 -17.55
C ALA A 14 -7.16 -5.93 -17.64
N PHE A 15 -6.92 -4.62 -17.79
CA PHE A 15 -5.58 -4.03 -17.72
C PHE A 15 -4.94 -4.25 -16.34
N LEU A 16 -5.65 -3.94 -15.25
CA LEU A 16 -5.15 -4.12 -13.89
C LEU A 16 -4.83 -5.58 -13.56
N GLU A 17 -5.65 -6.53 -14.01
CA GLU A 17 -5.34 -7.96 -13.88
C GLU A 17 -4.09 -8.35 -14.69
N SER A 18 -3.85 -7.74 -15.85
CA SER A 18 -2.63 -7.96 -16.62
C SER A 18 -1.39 -7.39 -15.92
N VAL A 19 -1.49 -6.22 -15.30
CA VAL A 19 -0.41 -5.63 -14.48
C VAL A 19 -0.12 -6.52 -13.27
N ARG A 20 -1.16 -7.00 -12.59
CA ARG A 20 -1.03 -7.93 -11.47
C ARG A 20 -0.31 -9.21 -11.88
N ALA A 21 -0.74 -9.83 -12.99
CA ALA A 21 -0.11 -11.06 -13.50
C ALA A 21 1.39 -10.85 -13.83
N ALA A 22 1.73 -9.70 -14.42
CA ALA A 22 3.13 -9.35 -14.70
C ALA A 22 3.95 -9.13 -13.42
N MET A 23 3.36 -8.56 -12.38
CA MET A 23 3.98 -8.46 -11.05
C MET A 23 4.22 -9.84 -10.44
N GLU A 24 3.23 -10.72 -10.45
CA GLU A 24 3.35 -12.09 -9.95
C GLU A 24 4.43 -12.87 -10.71
N GLU A 25 4.49 -12.74 -12.04
CA GLU A 25 5.55 -13.33 -12.88
C GLU A 25 6.94 -12.80 -12.49
N SER A 26 7.08 -11.49 -12.26
CA SER A 26 8.36 -10.88 -11.89
C SER A 26 8.86 -11.33 -10.52
N PHE A 27 8.01 -11.54 -9.56
CA PHE A 27 8.37 -12.04 -8.23
C PHE A 27 8.53 -13.57 -8.21
N GLY A 28 7.94 -14.30 -9.16
CA GLY A 28 8.04 -15.75 -9.29
C GLY A 28 7.55 -16.49 -8.06
N GLU A 29 8.45 -17.16 -7.34
CA GLU A 29 8.10 -17.95 -6.13
C GLU A 29 8.13 -17.13 -4.83
N ASP A 30 8.46 -15.83 -4.88
CA ASP A 30 8.46 -14.98 -3.67
C ASP A 30 7.05 -14.56 -3.26
N GLN A 31 6.31 -15.52 -2.68
CA GLN A 31 4.94 -15.32 -2.23
C GLN A 31 4.80 -14.15 -1.25
N ARG A 32 5.81 -13.89 -0.43
CA ARG A 32 5.79 -12.78 0.53
C ARG A 32 5.68 -11.42 -0.15
N ARG A 33 6.40 -11.21 -1.26
CA ARG A 33 6.34 -9.95 -2.03
C ARG A 33 5.06 -9.83 -2.82
N ILE A 34 4.59 -10.95 -3.39
CA ILE A 34 3.29 -11.01 -4.04
C ILE A 34 2.18 -10.63 -3.04
N ASP A 35 2.13 -11.27 -1.88
CA ASP A 35 1.12 -10.99 -0.85
C ASP A 35 1.20 -9.53 -0.37
N HIS A 36 2.40 -8.96 -0.22
CA HIS A 36 2.60 -7.56 0.13
C HIS A 36 1.97 -6.63 -0.91
N ALA A 37 2.31 -6.78 -2.19
CA ALA A 37 1.78 -5.95 -3.27
C ALA A 37 0.24 -6.07 -3.38
N LEU A 38 -0.31 -7.28 -3.19
CA LEU A 38 -1.75 -7.50 -3.16
C LEU A 38 -2.41 -6.79 -1.96
N GLN A 39 -1.81 -6.84 -0.77
CA GLN A 39 -2.34 -6.13 0.41
C GLN A 39 -2.27 -4.62 0.24
N VAL A 40 -1.16 -4.09 -0.29
CA VAL A 40 -1.06 -2.65 -0.62
C VAL A 40 -2.15 -2.24 -1.60
N SER A 41 -2.43 -3.04 -2.64
CA SER A 41 -3.50 -2.75 -3.60
C SER A 41 -4.90 -2.75 -2.97
N LEU A 42 -5.16 -3.60 -1.97
CA LEU A 42 -6.42 -3.61 -1.22
C LEU A 42 -6.59 -2.33 -0.39
N TYR A 43 -5.57 -1.90 0.36
CA TYR A 43 -5.62 -0.65 1.10
C TYR A 43 -5.70 0.57 0.18
N ALA A 44 -4.98 0.57 -0.94
CA ALA A 44 -5.08 1.64 -1.95
C ALA A 44 -6.51 1.75 -2.50
N ARG A 45 -7.15 0.61 -2.80
CA ARG A 45 -8.56 0.58 -3.24
C ARG A 45 -9.52 1.09 -2.17
N GLU A 46 -9.29 0.78 -0.92
CA GLU A 46 -10.11 1.30 0.17
C GLU A 46 -9.92 2.82 0.34
N LEU A 47 -8.69 3.32 0.28
CA LEU A 47 -8.38 4.76 0.34
C LEU A 47 -9.02 5.53 -0.82
N LEU A 48 -9.03 4.97 -2.04
CA LEU A 48 -9.73 5.54 -3.20
C LEU A 48 -11.24 5.70 -2.98
N SER A 49 -11.85 5.00 -2.03
CA SER A 49 -13.25 5.23 -1.68
C SER A 49 -13.47 6.52 -0.86
N TYR A 50 -12.42 7.17 -0.39
CA TYR A 50 -12.43 8.40 0.41
C TYR A 50 -11.66 9.55 -0.26
N ILE A 51 -10.78 9.25 -1.21
CA ILE A 51 -9.88 10.20 -1.85
C ILE A 51 -10.13 10.16 -3.35
N ASP A 52 -10.39 11.33 -3.95
CA ASP A 52 -10.55 11.46 -5.39
C ASP A 52 -9.19 11.43 -6.08
N ALA A 53 -8.93 10.36 -6.81
CA ALA A 53 -7.69 10.10 -7.55
C ALA A 53 -7.97 9.11 -8.70
N ASP A 54 -7.04 8.97 -9.64
CA ASP A 54 -7.14 8.00 -10.72
C ASP A 54 -7.00 6.56 -10.19
N PRO A 55 -8.06 5.73 -10.24
CA PRO A 55 -8.01 4.38 -9.68
C PRO A 55 -7.11 3.45 -10.49
N VAL A 56 -6.99 3.63 -11.80
CA VAL A 56 -6.16 2.77 -12.66
C VAL A 56 -4.69 3.04 -12.40
N GLN A 57 -4.30 4.33 -12.38
CA GLN A 57 -2.94 4.73 -12.04
C GLN A 57 -2.55 4.25 -10.65
N THR A 58 -3.42 4.47 -9.66
CA THR A 58 -3.16 4.12 -8.25
C THR A 58 -2.98 2.62 -8.09
N LEU A 59 -3.91 1.80 -8.61
CA LEU A 59 -3.86 0.35 -8.41
C LEU A 59 -2.73 -0.31 -9.20
N ALA A 60 -2.43 0.18 -10.41
CA ALA A 60 -1.27 -0.30 -11.16
C ALA A 60 0.05 0.06 -10.44
N ALA A 61 0.16 1.27 -9.88
CA ALA A 61 1.31 1.65 -9.06
C ALA A 61 1.42 0.79 -7.78
N ALA A 62 0.30 0.46 -7.13
CA ALA A 62 0.27 -0.43 -5.96
C ALA A 62 0.84 -1.81 -6.26
N TYR A 63 0.51 -2.40 -7.43
CA TYR A 63 1.09 -3.68 -7.83
C TYR A 63 2.59 -3.59 -8.15
N LEU A 64 3.06 -2.47 -8.69
CA LEU A 64 4.42 -2.34 -9.23
C LEU A 64 5.40 -1.61 -8.31
N HIS A 65 4.97 -1.02 -7.16
CA HIS A 65 5.84 -0.14 -6.35
C HIS A 65 7.16 -0.81 -5.95
N ASP A 66 7.12 -2.07 -5.55
CA ASP A 66 8.24 -2.86 -5.07
C ASP A 66 8.91 -3.73 -6.16
N ILE A 67 8.54 -3.56 -7.45
CA ILE A 67 8.98 -4.44 -8.55
C ILE A 67 10.50 -4.45 -8.74
N GLY A 68 11.19 -3.44 -8.23
CA GLY A 68 12.65 -3.32 -8.28
C GLY A 68 13.41 -4.18 -7.27
N ILE A 69 12.75 -4.77 -6.27
CA ILE A 69 13.42 -5.48 -5.18
C ILE A 69 14.31 -6.63 -5.67
N PRO A 70 13.87 -7.56 -6.56
CA PRO A 70 14.70 -8.66 -7.00
C PRO A 70 15.97 -8.18 -7.69
N GLU A 71 15.85 -7.14 -8.53
CA GLU A 71 17.00 -6.57 -9.24
C GLU A 71 17.93 -5.80 -8.31
N ALA A 72 17.38 -5.04 -7.35
CA ALA A 72 18.14 -4.35 -6.31
C ALA A 72 18.99 -5.34 -5.49
N GLU A 73 18.43 -6.46 -5.08
CA GLU A 73 19.15 -7.52 -4.37
C GLU A 73 20.21 -8.18 -5.27
N ARG A 74 19.90 -8.42 -6.54
CA ARG A 74 20.82 -9.04 -7.49
C ARG A 74 22.03 -8.15 -7.79
N VAL A 75 21.81 -6.85 -7.99
CA VAL A 75 22.86 -5.89 -8.42
C VAL A 75 23.61 -5.31 -7.23
N HIS A 76 22.90 -4.96 -6.16
CA HIS A 76 23.45 -4.21 -5.02
C HIS A 76 23.61 -5.06 -3.75
N GLY A 77 23.08 -6.31 -3.74
CA GLY A 77 23.06 -7.16 -2.55
C GLY A 77 22.17 -6.61 -1.43
N SER A 78 21.21 -5.74 -1.75
CA SER A 78 20.38 -5.04 -0.78
C SER A 78 19.03 -4.63 -1.38
N SER A 79 17.97 -4.76 -0.58
CA SER A 79 16.63 -4.26 -0.89
C SER A 79 16.36 -2.88 -0.24
N ALA A 80 17.38 -2.05 -0.02
CA ALA A 80 17.16 -0.71 0.50
C ALA A 80 16.37 0.17 -0.49
N GLY A 81 15.48 1.05 0.03
CA GLY A 81 14.54 1.83 -0.76
C GLY A 81 15.17 2.61 -1.93
N ASN A 82 16.36 3.20 -1.73
CA ASN A 82 17.08 3.89 -2.79
C ASN A 82 17.48 2.99 -3.97
N PHE A 83 17.76 1.70 -3.73
CA PHE A 83 18.04 0.75 -4.80
C PHE A 83 16.77 0.26 -5.48
N GLN A 84 15.67 0.13 -4.73
CA GLN A 84 14.36 -0.19 -5.30
C GLN A 84 13.89 0.93 -6.25
N GLU A 85 14.02 2.20 -5.82
CA GLU A 85 13.71 3.37 -6.64
C GLU A 85 14.61 3.52 -7.88
N LEU A 86 15.81 2.97 -7.85
CA LEU A 86 16.73 2.95 -8.99
C LEU A 86 16.36 1.85 -9.98
N GLU A 87 16.10 0.64 -9.50
CA GLU A 87 15.92 -0.55 -10.36
C GLU A 87 14.45 -0.77 -10.75
N GLY A 88 13.49 -0.27 -9.99
CA GLY A 88 12.06 -0.45 -10.25
C GLY A 88 11.56 0.22 -11.54
N PRO A 89 11.89 1.51 -11.80
CA PRO A 89 11.37 2.23 -12.96
C PRO A 89 11.60 1.57 -14.31
N PRO A 90 12.80 1.06 -14.67
CA PRO A 90 12.99 0.39 -15.95
C PRO A 90 12.17 -0.89 -16.08
N ILE A 91 12.02 -1.67 -15.00
CA ILE A 91 11.22 -2.89 -14.98
C ILE A 91 9.73 -2.56 -15.16
N ALA A 92 9.22 -1.59 -14.39
CA ALA A 92 7.85 -1.12 -14.53
C ALA A 92 7.55 -0.59 -15.93
N ALA A 93 8.48 0.20 -16.51
CA ALA A 93 8.33 0.72 -17.86
C ALA A 93 8.27 -0.41 -18.91
N GLU A 94 9.08 -1.45 -18.78
CA GLU A 94 9.07 -2.61 -19.67
C GLU A 94 7.72 -3.38 -19.59
N ILE A 95 7.23 -3.63 -18.38
CA ILE A 95 5.92 -4.28 -18.14
C ILE A 95 4.82 -3.46 -18.80
N LEU A 96 4.74 -2.15 -18.53
CA LEU A 96 3.70 -1.28 -19.05
C LEU A 96 3.77 -1.14 -20.59
N ALA A 97 4.98 -1.14 -21.17
CA ALA A 97 5.17 -1.15 -22.62
C ALA A 97 4.66 -2.43 -23.27
N LYS A 98 4.93 -3.61 -22.68
CA LYS A 98 4.40 -4.90 -23.15
C LYS A 98 2.87 -4.95 -23.11
N LEU A 99 2.26 -4.26 -22.15
CA LEU A 99 0.80 -4.14 -22.02
C LEU A 99 0.20 -3.04 -22.90
N ASN A 100 0.98 -2.39 -23.76
CA ASN A 100 0.59 -1.28 -24.61
C ASN A 100 -0.09 -0.12 -23.84
N THR A 101 0.38 0.16 -22.63
CA THR A 101 -0.15 1.21 -21.77
C THR A 101 0.04 2.58 -22.41
N GLU A 102 -0.97 3.45 -22.30
CA GLU A 102 -0.89 4.84 -22.76
C GLU A 102 0.31 5.56 -22.11
N ALA A 103 1.04 6.36 -22.90
CA ALA A 103 2.34 6.90 -22.50
C ALA A 103 2.29 7.80 -21.25
N VAL A 104 1.21 8.59 -21.09
CA VAL A 104 1.04 9.46 -19.91
C VAL A 104 0.79 8.64 -18.68
N LEU A 105 -0.09 7.65 -18.76
CA LEU A 105 -0.39 6.72 -17.66
C LEU A 105 0.86 5.93 -17.26
N ALA A 106 1.59 5.36 -18.23
CA ALA A 106 2.82 4.63 -17.98
C ALA A 106 3.87 5.50 -17.28
N SER A 107 4.09 6.72 -17.76
CA SER A 107 5.02 7.68 -17.16
C SER A 107 4.65 8.02 -15.72
N SER A 108 3.36 8.22 -15.44
CA SER A 108 2.87 8.54 -14.09
C SER A 108 3.08 7.38 -13.11
N ILE A 109 2.81 6.13 -13.53
CA ILE A 109 3.04 4.93 -12.72
C ILE A 109 4.53 4.76 -12.44
N VAL A 110 5.38 4.81 -13.49
CA VAL A 110 6.84 4.68 -13.36
C VAL A 110 7.42 5.73 -12.41
N LYS A 111 6.89 6.96 -12.45
CA LYS A 111 7.30 8.02 -11.53
C LYS A 111 6.97 7.70 -10.07
N ILE A 112 5.84 7.08 -9.79
CA ILE A 112 5.50 6.63 -8.43
C ILE A 112 6.46 5.52 -8.01
N VAL A 113 6.68 4.51 -8.84
CA VAL A 113 7.61 3.40 -8.57
C VAL A 113 9.01 3.92 -8.22
N GLY A 114 9.50 4.92 -8.94
CA GLY A 114 10.84 5.50 -8.72
C GLY A 114 10.95 6.46 -7.53
N ASN A 115 9.89 6.68 -6.75
CA ASN A 115 9.91 7.66 -5.67
C ASN A 115 9.13 7.21 -4.41
N HIS A 116 8.69 5.96 -4.34
CA HIS A 116 7.74 5.51 -3.30
C HIS A 116 8.34 5.45 -1.89
N HIS A 117 9.66 5.53 -1.74
CA HIS A 117 10.36 5.69 -0.46
C HIS A 117 10.86 7.12 -0.22
N SER A 118 10.82 8.01 -1.24
CA SER A 118 11.41 9.35 -1.19
C SER A 118 10.33 10.42 -1.01
N SER A 119 10.03 10.78 0.24
CA SER A 119 9.09 11.84 0.54
C SER A 119 9.55 13.18 -0.04
N GLY A 120 8.64 13.87 -0.75
CA GLY A 120 8.89 15.21 -1.31
C GLY A 120 9.50 15.24 -2.71
N ALA A 121 9.85 14.11 -3.32
CA ALA A 121 10.28 14.03 -4.71
C ALA A 121 9.11 14.18 -5.69
N ILE A 122 7.94 13.65 -5.32
CA ILE A 122 6.66 13.80 -6.02
C ILE A 122 5.54 14.04 -5.00
N ASP A 123 4.46 14.68 -5.44
CA ASP A 123 3.33 15.01 -4.58
C ASP A 123 2.01 14.92 -5.36
N SER A 124 1.75 13.75 -5.97
CA SER A 124 0.43 13.46 -6.54
C SER A 124 -0.47 12.77 -5.53
N THR A 125 -1.78 12.85 -5.74
CA THR A 125 -2.76 12.19 -4.86
C THR A 125 -2.57 10.68 -4.86
N GLU A 126 -2.30 10.09 -6.03
CA GLU A 126 -2.05 8.66 -6.21
C GLU A 126 -0.80 8.22 -5.43
N PHE A 127 0.29 9.01 -5.48
CA PHE A 127 1.50 8.74 -4.71
C PHE A 127 1.21 8.73 -3.21
N ARG A 128 0.46 9.71 -2.69
CA ARG A 128 0.09 9.78 -1.28
C ARG A 128 -0.74 8.58 -0.84
N ILE A 129 -1.64 8.08 -1.72
CA ILE A 129 -2.40 6.86 -1.46
C ILE A 129 -1.47 5.64 -1.36
N ILE A 130 -0.50 5.50 -2.28
CA ILE A 130 0.47 4.38 -2.25
C ILE A 130 1.32 4.45 -0.99
N TRP A 131 1.84 5.63 -0.65
CA TRP A 131 2.60 5.85 0.59
C TRP A 131 1.84 5.37 1.83
N ASP A 132 0.59 5.78 1.98
CA ASP A 132 -0.24 5.38 3.13
C ASP A 132 -0.62 3.89 3.08
N ALA A 133 -0.94 3.36 1.89
CA ALA A 133 -1.30 1.95 1.73
C ALA A 133 -0.14 1.00 2.07
N ASP A 134 1.07 1.30 1.61
CA ASP A 134 2.28 0.56 1.95
C ASP A 134 2.58 0.63 3.46
N ALA A 135 2.49 1.84 4.04
CA ALA A 135 2.64 2.01 5.48
C ALA A 135 1.65 1.17 6.29
N LEU A 136 0.39 1.07 5.86
CA LEU A 136 -0.63 0.25 6.54
C LEU A 136 -0.25 -1.23 6.57
N VAL A 137 0.33 -1.76 5.51
CA VAL A 137 0.84 -3.14 5.46
C VAL A 137 2.05 -3.29 6.38
N ASN A 138 3.03 -2.39 6.29
CA ASN A 138 4.27 -2.45 7.04
C ASN A 138 4.06 -2.27 8.55
N PHE A 139 3.09 -1.48 8.96
CA PHE A 139 2.76 -1.24 10.38
C PHE A 139 2.30 -2.51 11.10
N ALA A 140 1.72 -3.49 10.41
CA ALA A 140 1.38 -4.77 11.02
C ALA A 140 2.61 -5.50 11.61
N THR A 141 3.81 -5.25 11.10
CA THR A 141 5.07 -5.83 11.60
C THR A 141 5.84 -4.88 12.52
N VAL A 142 5.70 -3.57 12.36
CA VAL A 142 6.49 -2.54 13.06
C VAL A 142 5.86 -2.12 14.40
N LEU A 143 4.53 -2.13 14.52
CA LEU A 143 3.81 -1.61 15.69
C LEU A 143 3.67 -2.60 16.87
N PRO A 144 3.70 -3.95 16.71
CA PRO A 144 3.54 -4.86 17.82
C PRO A 144 4.49 -4.56 18.98
N GLY A 145 3.95 -4.55 20.21
CA GLY A 145 4.72 -4.28 21.43
C GLY A 145 4.93 -2.79 21.77
N LYS A 146 4.47 -1.86 20.93
CA LYS A 146 4.51 -0.43 21.23
C LYS A 146 3.29 0.00 22.07
N SER A 147 3.46 1.04 22.87
CA SER A 147 2.33 1.67 23.59
C SER A 147 1.44 2.46 22.63
N GLU A 148 0.18 2.71 23.03
CA GLU A 148 -0.77 3.51 22.24
C GLU A 148 -0.19 4.90 21.89
N ALA A 149 0.49 5.56 22.84
CA ALA A 149 1.10 6.85 22.58
C ALA A 149 2.25 6.78 21.54
N GLN A 150 3.03 5.70 21.55
CA GLN A 150 4.07 5.48 20.54
C GLN A 150 3.45 5.18 19.16
N ILE A 151 2.40 4.36 19.10
CA ILE A 151 1.66 4.07 17.88
C ILE A 151 1.08 5.38 17.33
N GLU A 152 0.36 6.15 18.14
CA GLU A 152 -0.22 7.43 17.72
C GLU A 152 0.84 8.37 17.13
N SER A 153 2.00 8.50 17.80
CA SER A 153 3.10 9.33 17.31
C SER A 153 3.67 8.87 15.97
N ILE A 154 3.78 7.55 15.77
CA ILE A 154 4.22 6.96 14.49
C ILE A 154 3.22 7.26 13.39
N LEU A 155 1.93 7.04 13.65
CA LEU A 155 0.87 7.28 12.67
C LEU A 155 0.84 8.76 12.25
N GLN A 156 0.89 9.69 13.22
CA GLN A 156 0.93 11.13 12.96
C GLN A 156 2.16 11.57 12.16
N GLY A 157 3.30 10.95 12.39
CA GLY A 157 4.54 11.30 11.72
C GLY A 157 4.71 10.69 10.33
N HIS A 158 3.95 9.64 10.00
CA HIS A 158 4.15 8.90 8.76
C HIS A 158 3.00 9.02 7.76
N MET A 159 1.74 9.00 8.21
CA MET A 159 0.58 9.08 7.33
C MET A 159 0.47 10.47 6.70
N VAL A 160 0.25 10.52 5.39
CA VAL A 160 0.24 11.77 4.63
C VAL A 160 -1.16 12.18 4.17
N THR A 161 -2.15 11.28 4.27
CA THR A 161 -3.56 11.60 4.03
C THR A 161 -4.40 11.47 5.29
N GLU A 162 -5.45 12.30 5.40
CA GLU A 162 -6.41 12.22 6.50
C GLU A 162 -7.16 10.86 6.50
N ALA A 163 -7.46 10.32 5.32
CA ALA A 163 -8.13 9.02 5.20
C ALA A 163 -7.23 7.88 5.67
N GLY A 164 -5.95 7.88 5.24
CA GLY A 164 -4.96 6.90 5.67
C GLY A 164 -4.72 6.95 7.17
N TYR A 165 -4.55 8.15 7.74
CA TYR A 165 -4.40 8.32 9.17
C TYR A 165 -5.59 7.77 9.97
N ARG A 166 -6.84 8.07 9.54
CA ARG A 166 -8.05 7.53 10.18
C ARG A 166 -8.14 6.02 10.07
N MET A 167 -7.80 5.47 8.90
CA MET A 167 -7.76 4.03 8.67
C MET A 167 -6.74 3.36 9.58
N ALA A 168 -5.51 3.88 9.65
CA ALA A 168 -4.46 3.37 10.52
C ALA A 168 -4.88 3.38 12.00
N ARG A 169 -5.47 4.48 12.50
CA ARG A 169 -6.00 4.54 13.86
C ARG A 169 -7.07 3.49 14.12
N ASN A 170 -7.95 3.27 13.16
CA ASN A 170 -9.01 2.27 13.30
C ASN A 170 -8.44 0.84 13.38
N ILE A 171 -7.39 0.55 12.62
CA ILE A 171 -6.75 -0.77 12.60
C ILE A 171 -5.90 -0.98 13.86
N PHE A 172 -5.06 -0.01 14.22
CA PHE A 172 -3.98 -0.25 15.20
C PHE A 172 -4.27 0.28 16.62
N LEU A 173 -5.31 1.11 16.81
CA LEU A 173 -5.62 1.72 18.12
C LEU A 173 -7.00 1.36 18.66
N LYS A 174 -7.97 0.95 17.83
CA LYS A 174 -9.34 0.60 18.31
C LYS A 174 -9.45 -0.77 18.99
N ASP A 175 -8.55 -1.71 18.71
CA ASP A 175 -8.61 -3.07 19.31
C ASP A 175 -8.28 -3.07 20.82
N THR A 176 -7.67 -2.01 21.35
CA THR A 176 -7.37 -1.89 22.79
C THR A 176 -8.59 -1.62 23.67
N GLU A 177 -9.65 -1.00 23.14
CA GLU A 177 -10.90 -0.75 23.91
C GLU A 177 -11.80 -2.00 23.96
N SER A 178 -11.89 -2.78 22.89
CA SER A 178 -12.69 -4.00 22.86
C SER A 178 -12.16 -5.08 23.79
N HIS A 179 -10.85 -5.20 23.96
CA HIS A 179 -10.23 -6.18 24.90
C HIS A 179 -10.41 -5.78 26.36
N LYS A 180 -10.45 -4.48 26.71
CA LYS A 180 -10.69 -4.01 28.08
C LYS A 180 -12.15 -4.28 28.53
N GLN A 181 -13.12 -4.19 27.65
CA GLN A 181 -14.53 -4.48 27.99
C GLN A 181 -14.80 -5.99 28.18
N CYS A 182 -14.07 -6.88 27.49
CA CYS A 182 -14.24 -8.31 27.65
C CYS A 182 -13.66 -8.87 28.97
N LEU A 183 -12.67 -8.19 29.55
CA LEU A 183 -12.04 -8.60 30.82
C LEU A 183 -12.72 -8.05 32.07
N THR A 184 -13.66 -7.10 31.95
CA THR A 184 -14.40 -6.50 33.08
C THR A 184 -15.84 -6.97 33.20
N GLY A 185 -16.31 -7.88 32.34
CA GLY A 185 -17.68 -8.39 32.27
C GLY A 185 -17.92 -9.67 33.08
N HIS A 186 -18.42 -9.49 34.31
CA HIS A 186 -19.27 -10.41 35.09
C HIS A 186 -18.76 -11.79 35.51
N ARG A 187 -18.32 -11.85 36.76
CA ARG A 187 -18.55 -13.07 37.58
C ARG A 187 -20.06 -13.15 37.92
N PRO A 188 -20.77 -14.24 37.62
CA PRO A 188 -22.10 -14.44 38.18
C PRO A 188 -21.97 -14.73 39.68
N ALA A 189 -22.74 -14.00 40.49
CA ALA A 189 -22.91 -14.25 41.91
C ALA A 189 -23.57 -15.62 42.11
N ILE A 190 -22.92 -16.48 42.87
CA ILE A 190 -23.52 -17.67 43.44
C ILE A 190 -24.36 -17.20 44.64
N LEU A 191 -25.65 -17.32 44.56
CA LEU A 191 -26.56 -17.15 45.69
C LEU A 191 -26.79 -18.52 46.36
N PRO A 192 -27.07 -18.52 47.68
CA PRO A 192 -27.02 -19.64 48.58
C PRO A 192 -28.10 -20.70 48.38
#